data_1b6b045018cb57dcba1ea63bad715a21
#
_entry.id   1b6b045018cb57dcba1ea63bad715a21
#
_cell.length_a   1.000
_cell.length_b   1.000
_cell.length_c   1.000
_cell.angle_alpha   90.00
_cell.angle_beta   90.00
_cell.angle_gamma   90.00
#
_symmetry.space_group_name_H-M   'P 1'
#
loop_
_entity.id
_entity.type
_entity.pdbx_description
1 polymer ?
#
loop_
_entity_poly.entity_id
_entity_poly.type
_entity_poly.pdbx_seq_one_letter_code
_entity_poly.pdbx_strand_id
1 'polypeptide(L)'
;MGVGEFSRNLALPLHDIRLQTQVESLHEGYVRTSVGKISGDVIIVATDPITSAQLIGATKAPRMNRSTTWYHSLPEGEITAQRLRIDMKSSGPIINSIAISNLSPYYAPAGKTLVSTTTLENASESEVRRHLAHMWKVSTQSWDLVSKYEIKQSLPLHEVSQPLESSVKVRDNLFLIGDHRGTPSQQGAMNSGRRAAEQIN
;
A
#
# COMPACT_ATOMS: atom_id res chain seq x y z
N MET A 1 1.93 1.80 17.83
CA MET A 1 0.84 1.79 16.83
C MET A 1 1.41 2.24 15.50
N GLY A 2 1.08 1.56 14.40
CA GLY A 2 1.58 1.85 13.06
C GLY A 2 0.48 2.31 12.12
N VAL A 3 0.81 2.49 10.83
CA VAL A 3 -0.15 2.94 9.79
C VAL A 3 -1.38 2.03 9.68
N GLY A 4 -1.27 0.74 10.00
CA GLY A 4 -2.40 -0.19 10.04
C GLY A 4 -3.52 0.17 11.04
N GLU A 5 -3.23 0.99 12.06
CA GLU A 5 -4.26 1.49 12.98
C GLU A 5 -5.26 2.42 12.29
N PHE A 6 -4.84 3.11 11.24
CA PHE A 6 -5.74 3.96 10.47
C PHE A 6 -6.88 3.14 9.85
N SER A 7 -6.55 2.07 9.13
CA SER A 7 -7.57 1.18 8.54
C SER A 7 -8.41 0.49 9.61
N ARG A 8 -7.81 0.10 10.73
CA ARG A 8 -8.52 -0.50 11.85
C ARG A 8 -9.54 0.47 12.46
N ASN A 9 -9.14 1.73 12.67
CA ASN A 9 -10.04 2.75 13.19
C ASN A 9 -11.19 3.09 12.22
N LEU A 10 -10.93 3.08 10.91
CA LEU A 10 -12.00 3.25 9.91
C LEU A 10 -12.99 2.08 9.91
N ALA A 11 -12.56 0.89 10.31
CA ALA A 11 -13.42 -0.28 10.38
C ALA A 11 -14.28 -0.34 11.67
N LEU A 12 -13.92 0.38 12.74
CA LEU A 12 -14.63 0.33 14.03
C LEU A 12 -16.14 0.58 13.96
N PRO A 13 -16.66 1.55 13.16
CA PRO A 13 -18.10 1.79 13.07
C PRO A 13 -18.84 0.78 12.20
N LEU A 14 -18.16 -0.14 11.54
CA LEU A 14 -18.78 -1.14 10.68
C LEU A 14 -19.30 -2.31 11.53
N HIS A 15 -20.59 -2.64 11.39
CA HIS A 15 -21.25 -3.66 12.23
C HIS A 15 -21.21 -5.07 11.64
N ASP A 16 -21.04 -5.22 10.31
CA ASP A 16 -21.00 -6.52 9.64
C ASP A 16 -19.72 -6.66 8.80
N ILE A 17 -18.66 -7.14 9.44
CA ILE A 17 -17.39 -7.49 8.78
C ILE A 17 -17.24 -9.01 8.84
N ARG A 18 -17.28 -9.66 7.68
CA ARG A 18 -17.15 -11.10 7.53
C ARG A 18 -15.77 -11.46 7.04
N LEU A 19 -14.89 -11.79 7.97
CA LEU A 19 -13.56 -12.29 7.68
C LEU A 19 -13.64 -13.73 7.15
N GLN A 20 -12.57 -14.18 6.47
CA GLN A 20 -12.47 -15.53 5.88
C GLN A 20 -13.63 -15.86 4.93
N THR A 21 -14.21 -14.84 4.31
CA THR A 21 -15.34 -14.95 3.38
C THR A 21 -14.89 -14.45 2.02
N GLN A 22 -14.31 -15.33 1.22
CA GLN A 22 -13.80 -15.01 -0.10
C GLN A 22 -14.95 -14.83 -1.10
N VAL A 23 -14.97 -13.70 -1.82
CA VAL A 23 -15.89 -13.50 -2.95
C VAL A 23 -15.32 -14.21 -4.17
N GLU A 24 -16.11 -15.10 -4.76
CA GLU A 24 -15.74 -15.93 -5.92
C GLU A 24 -16.29 -15.36 -7.24
N SER A 25 -17.49 -14.79 -7.20
CA SER A 25 -18.12 -14.19 -8.39
C SER A 25 -19.15 -13.13 -8.02
N LEU A 26 -19.37 -12.21 -8.97
CA LEU A 26 -20.37 -11.15 -8.88
C LEU A 26 -21.55 -11.48 -9.79
N HIS A 27 -22.76 -11.28 -9.27
CA HIS A 27 -24.02 -11.42 -9.97
C HIS A 27 -24.89 -10.19 -9.72
N GLU A 28 -25.96 -10.05 -10.48
CA GLU A 28 -26.92 -9.00 -10.24
C GLU A 28 -27.65 -9.25 -8.90
N GLY A 29 -27.55 -8.28 -8.00
CA GLY A 29 -28.18 -8.33 -6.68
C GLY A 29 -27.54 -9.30 -5.66
N TYR A 30 -26.42 -9.95 -5.97
CA TYR A 30 -25.71 -10.80 -5.00
C TYR A 30 -24.27 -11.10 -5.39
N VAL A 31 -23.50 -11.52 -4.41
CA VAL A 31 -22.18 -12.15 -4.62
C VAL A 31 -22.21 -13.61 -4.16
N ARG A 32 -21.46 -14.46 -4.87
CA ARG A 32 -21.16 -15.81 -4.40
C ARG A 32 -19.86 -15.77 -3.63
N THR A 33 -19.87 -16.39 -2.47
CA THR A 33 -18.70 -16.47 -1.58
C THR A 33 -18.39 -17.92 -1.22
N SER A 34 -17.22 -18.13 -0.62
CA SER A 34 -16.78 -19.45 -0.09
C SER A 34 -17.74 -20.07 0.96
N VAL A 35 -18.61 -19.26 1.56
CA VAL A 35 -19.58 -19.68 2.59
C VAL A 35 -21.04 -19.57 2.12
N GLY A 36 -21.28 -19.23 0.85
CA GLY A 36 -22.62 -19.14 0.28
C GLY A 36 -22.93 -17.81 -0.41
N LYS A 37 -24.20 -17.57 -0.69
CA LYS A 37 -24.70 -16.38 -1.37
C LYS A 37 -24.94 -15.24 -0.37
N ILE A 38 -24.50 -14.03 -0.72
CA ILE A 38 -24.81 -12.81 0.03
C ILE A 38 -25.49 -11.84 -0.94
N SER A 39 -26.72 -11.43 -0.62
CA SER A 39 -27.52 -10.49 -1.44
C SER A 39 -27.28 -9.06 -0.99
N GLY A 40 -27.41 -8.11 -1.91
CA GLY A 40 -27.32 -6.67 -1.66
C GLY A 40 -27.83 -5.88 -2.86
N ASP A 41 -28.44 -4.73 -2.59
CA ASP A 41 -28.96 -3.84 -3.64
C ASP A 41 -27.83 -3.15 -4.42
N VAL A 42 -26.71 -2.92 -3.76
CA VAL A 42 -25.50 -2.34 -4.34
C VAL A 42 -24.29 -3.21 -3.99
N ILE A 43 -23.42 -3.42 -4.96
CA ILE A 43 -22.16 -4.12 -4.79
C ILE A 43 -21.01 -3.14 -5.03
N ILE A 44 -20.10 -3.05 -4.06
CA ILE A 44 -18.89 -2.23 -4.16
C ILE A 44 -17.68 -3.16 -4.11
N VAL A 45 -16.93 -3.23 -5.22
CA VAL A 45 -15.67 -3.97 -5.30
C VAL A 45 -14.54 -3.05 -4.84
N ALA A 46 -13.93 -3.38 -3.71
CA ALA A 46 -12.87 -2.59 -3.06
C ALA A 46 -11.58 -3.43 -2.87
N THR A 47 -11.39 -4.45 -3.68
CA THR A 47 -10.21 -5.32 -3.65
C THR A 47 -9.02 -4.67 -4.38
N ASP A 48 -7.85 -5.31 -4.34
CA ASP A 48 -6.72 -4.90 -5.15
C ASP A 48 -7.07 -4.86 -6.66
N PRO A 49 -6.31 -4.11 -7.47
CA PRO A 49 -6.67 -3.89 -8.88
C PRO A 49 -6.74 -5.17 -9.73
N ILE A 50 -5.92 -6.18 -9.42
CA ILE A 50 -5.89 -7.45 -10.19
C ILE A 50 -7.12 -8.28 -9.86
N THR A 51 -7.41 -8.47 -8.58
CA THR A 51 -8.61 -9.18 -8.11
C THR A 51 -9.88 -8.47 -8.57
N SER A 52 -9.90 -7.14 -8.50
CA SER A 52 -11.01 -6.32 -9.01
C SER A 52 -11.29 -6.58 -10.49
N ALA A 53 -10.23 -6.57 -11.31
CA ALA A 53 -10.35 -6.83 -12.76
C ALA A 53 -10.91 -8.24 -13.04
N GLN A 54 -10.47 -9.25 -12.28
CA GLN A 54 -11.00 -10.62 -12.40
C GLN A 54 -12.48 -10.68 -12.02
N LEU A 55 -12.86 -10.11 -10.89
CA LEU A 55 -14.24 -10.14 -10.39
C LEU A 55 -15.23 -9.44 -11.33
N ILE A 56 -14.86 -8.31 -11.93
CA ILE A 56 -15.73 -7.59 -12.85
C ILE A 56 -15.69 -8.14 -14.29
N GLY A 57 -14.86 -9.14 -14.57
CA GLY A 57 -14.68 -9.71 -15.91
C GLY A 57 -13.97 -8.76 -16.90
N ALA A 58 -13.06 -7.93 -16.41
CA ALA A 58 -12.30 -7.02 -17.27
C ALA A 58 -11.36 -7.80 -18.22
N THR A 59 -11.27 -7.37 -19.45
CA THR A 59 -10.40 -8.01 -20.48
C THR A 59 -8.91 -7.81 -20.20
N LYS A 60 -8.55 -6.80 -19.42
CA LYS A 60 -7.17 -6.46 -19.08
C LYS A 60 -7.07 -5.96 -17.64
N ALA A 61 -6.20 -6.58 -16.87
CA ALA A 61 -5.86 -6.09 -15.55
C ALA A 61 -4.92 -4.87 -15.64
N PRO A 62 -4.97 -3.92 -14.68
CA PRO A 62 -4.04 -2.81 -14.62
C PRO A 62 -2.59 -3.29 -14.47
N ARG A 63 -1.65 -2.57 -15.05
CA ARG A 63 -0.23 -2.78 -14.78
C ARG A 63 0.09 -2.30 -13.37
N MET A 64 0.96 -3.05 -12.69
CA MET A 64 1.36 -2.73 -11.32
C MET A 64 2.84 -2.42 -11.25
N ASN A 65 3.20 -1.42 -10.47
CA ASN A 65 4.56 -1.18 -10.03
C ASN A 65 4.91 -2.15 -8.91
N ARG A 66 6.20 -2.44 -8.75
CA ARG A 66 6.74 -3.23 -7.65
C ARG A 66 7.65 -2.37 -6.78
N SER A 67 7.81 -2.76 -5.54
CA SER A 67 8.78 -2.15 -4.63
C SER A 67 9.33 -3.20 -3.67
N THR A 68 10.51 -2.93 -3.12
CA THR A 68 11.05 -3.72 -2.02
C THR A 68 11.28 -2.80 -0.85
N THR A 69 10.75 -3.19 0.32
CA THR A 69 10.97 -2.46 1.57
C THR A 69 11.97 -3.24 2.43
N TRP A 70 12.99 -2.53 2.90
CA TRP A 70 14.03 -3.02 3.76
C TRP A 70 13.92 -2.38 5.14
N TYR A 71 13.99 -3.18 6.17
CA TYR A 71 14.03 -2.70 7.55
C TYR A 71 15.37 -3.03 8.17
N HIS A 72 16.09 -1.98 8.61
CA HIS A 72 17.35 -2.11 9.33
C HIS A 72 17.21 -1.55 10.74
N SER A 73 17.76 -2.26 11.70
CA SER A 73 17.87 -1.84 13.09
C SER A 73 19.29 -1.38 13.37
N LEU A 74 19.43 -0.29 14.14
CA LEU A 74 20.70 0.26 14.57
C LEU A 74 20.58 0.77 16.03
N PRO A 75 21.70 1.03 16.72
CA PRO A 75 21.68 1.66 18.03
C PRO A 75 20.95 3.00 18.00
N GLU A 76 20.22 3.29 19.08
CA GLU A 76 19.53 4.57 19.24
C GLU A 76 20.54 5.72 19.28
N GLY A 77 20.18 6.85 18.66
CA GLY A 77 21.00 8.05 18.64
C GLY A 77 21.93 8.18 17.41
N GLU A 78 22.24 7.12 16.68
CA GLU A 78 23.04 7.22 15.44
C GLU A 78 22.35 8.05 14.36
N ILE A 79 21.02 7.99 14.30
CA ILE A 79 20.17 8.80 13.42
C ILE A 79 19.12 9.48 14.28
N THR A 80 19.12 10.81 14.33
CA THR A 80 18.13 11.62 15.06
C THR A 80 17.10 12.30 14.18
N ALA A 81 17.28 12.25 12.85
CA ALA A 81 16.40 12.92 11.92
C ALA A 81 14.98 12.30 11.91
N GLN A 82 13.97 13.16 11.90
CA GLN A 82 12.53 12.81 11.86
C GLN A 82 11.90 13.14 10.52
N ARG A 83 12.59 12.88 9.42
CA ARG A 83 12.14 13.22 8.08
C ARG A 83 12.48 12.14 7.07
N LEU A 84 11.64 12.02 6.06
CA LEU A 84 11.91 11.21 4.89
C LEU A 84 13.09 11.79 4.10
N ARG A 85 14.00 10.93 3.69
CA ARG A 85 15.07 11.24 2.75
C ARG A 85 14.75 10.62 1.40
N ILE A 86 14.92 11.39 0.34
CA ILE A 86 14.73 10.95 -1.05
C ILE A 86 16.04 11.15 -1.79
N ASP A 87 16.48 10.17 -2.55
CA ASP A 87 17.63 10.30 -3.43
C ASP A 87 17.21 10.88 -4.79
N MET A 88 17.36 12.20 -4.95
CA MET A 88 17.06 12.90 -6.19
C MET A 88 18.14 12.73 -7.27
N LYS A 89 19.30 12.16 -6.92
CA LYS A 89 20.42 11.98 -7.86
C LYS A 89 20.49 10.57 -8.43
N SER A 90 19.66 9.68 -7.97
CA SER A 90 19.69 8.25 -8.35
C SER A 90 21.09 7.65 -8.19
N SER A 91 21.75 7.96 -7.08
CA SER A 91 23.13 7.55 -6.81
C SER A 91 23.27 6.09 -6.36
N GLY A 92 22.13 5.40 -6.21
CA GLY A 92 22.05 3.99 -5.85
C GLY A 92 20.62 3.47 -5.91
N PRO A 93 20.33 2.25 -5.41
CA PRO A 93 19.04 1.58 -5.58
C PRO A 93 17.91 2.17 -4.72
N ILE A 94 18.23 2.98 -3.71
CA ILE A 94 17.24 3.52 -2.77
C ILE A 94 16.54 4.73 -3.35
N ILE A 95 15.21 4.70 -3.34
CA ILE A 95 14.38 5.85 -3.69
C ILE A 95 14.15 6.74 -2.46
N ASN A 96 13.82 6.12 -1.34
CA ASN A 96 13.59 6.84 -0.09
C ASN A 96 13.99 6.01 1.13
N SER A 97 14.27 6.71 2.24
CA SER A 97 14.59 6.11 3.52
C SER A 97 14.15 7.01 4.66
N ILE A 98 13.68 6.40 5.75
CA ILE A 98 13.20 7.10 6.95
C ILE A 98 13.53 6.31 8.20
N ALA A 99 14.02 6.99 9.25
CA ALA A 99 14.11 6.43 10.59
C ALA A 99 12.72 6.46 11.24
N ILE A 100 11.92 5.43 10.97
CA ILE A 100 10.48 5.43 11.28
C ILE A 100 10.20 5.42 12.79
N SER A 101 11.09 4.83 13.60
CA SER A 101 10.97 4.85 15.05
C SER A 101 11.19 6.24 15.65
N ASN A 102 11.90 7.14 14.95
CA ASN A 102 12.04 8.53 15.40
C ASN A 102 10.75 9.35 15.27
N LEU A 103 9.81 8.88 14.43
CA LEU A 103 8.47 9.47 14.30
C LEU A 103 7.49 8.85 15.31
N SER A 104 7.67 7.56 15.61
CA SER A 104 6.84 6.85 16.57
C SER A 104 7.66 5.78 17.28
N PRO A 105 7.87 5.90 18.59
CA PRO A 105 8.70 4.96 19.35
C PRO A 105 8.16 3.54 19.37
N TYR A 106 6.90 3.34 19.01
CA TYR A 106 6.28 2.01 18.94
C TYR A 106 6.83 1.11 17.81
N TYR A 107 7.64 1.66 16.89
CA TYR A 107 8.23 0.89 15.78
C TYR A 107 9.53 0.17 16.14
N ALA A 108 10.17 0.49 17.26
CA ALA A 108 11.39 -0.18 17.70
C ALA A 108 11.38 -0.41 19.22
N PRO A 109 12.08 -1.42 19.73
CA PRO A 109 12.31 -1.56 21.16
C PRO A 109 13.23 -0.44 21.67
N ALA A 110 13.23 -0.20 22.99
CA ALA A 110 14.10 0.78 23.62
C ALA A 110 15.59 0.51 23.28
N GLY A 111 16.35 1.56 23.06
CA GLY A 111 17.76 1.49 22.68
C GLY A 111 18.02 1.16 21.20
N LYS A 112 16.98 1.06 20.39
CA LYS A 112 17.08 0.79 18.94
C LYS A 112 16.35 1.82 18.10
N THR A 113 16.91 2.10 16.93
CA THR A 113 16.25 2.85 15.85
C THR A 113 15.92 1.89 14.72
N LEU A 114 14.74 2.02 14.14
CA LEU A 114 14.31 1.28 12.93
C LEU A 114 14.29 2.21 11.74
N VAL A 115 15.04 1.83 10.70
CA VAL A 115 15.06 2.51 9.41
C VAL A 115 14.28 1.68 8.40
N SER A 116 13.28 2.31 7.78
CA SER A 116 12.54 1.78 6.64
C SER A 116 13.08 2.40 5.36
N THR A 117 13.34 1.56 4.35
CA THR A 117 13.98 1.96 3.10
C THR A 117 13.28 1.29 1.93
N THR A 118 13.06 2.04 0.84
CA THR A 118 12.38 1.53 -0.37
C THR A 118 13.32 1.51 -1.56
N THR A 119 13.34 0.40 -2.28
CA THR A 119 13.94 0.26 -3.61
C THR A 119 12.88 -0.16 -4.62
N LEU A 120 13.00 0.27 -5.89
CA LEU A 120 12.11 -0.13 -6.99
C LEU A 120 12.69 -1.28 -7.80
N GLU A 121 14.00 -1.34 -7.89
CA GLU A 121 14.74 -2.37 -8.60
C GLU A 121 15.26 -3.44 -7.65
N ASN A 122 15.66 -4.57 -8.21
CA ASN A 122 16.35 -5.60 -7.44
C ASN A 122 17.71 -5.04 -6.98
N ALA A 123 17.97 -5.20 -5.69
CA ALA A 123 19.22 -4.81 -5.08
C ALA A 123 19.67 -5.88 -4.08
N SER A 124 20.97 -6.01 -3.89
CA SER A 124 21.55 -6.76 -2.79
C SER A 124 21.54 -5.93 -1.51
N GLU A 125 21.56 -6.60 -0.36
CA GLU A 125 21.66 -5.89 0.92
C GLU A 125 22.94 -5.03 1.01
N SER A 126 24.05 -5.50 0.45
CA SER A 126 25.31 -4.75 0.43
C SER A 126 25.23 -3.44 -0.36
N GLU A 127 24.50 -3.43 -1.48
CA GLU A 127 24.25 -2.21 -2.25
C GLU A 127 23.33 -1.24 -1.49
N VAL A 128 22.28 -1.77 -0.86
CA VAL A 128 21.37 -0.97 -0.02
C VAL A 128 22.13 -0.35 1.15
N ARG A 129 22.95 -1.11 1.88
CA ARG A 129 23.78 -0.60 3.00
C ARG A 129 24.76 0.48 2.55
N ARG A 130 25.43 0.29 1.42
CA ARG A 130 26.35 1.30 0.89
C ARG A 130 25.62 2.60 0.57
N HIS A 131 24.45 2.52 -0.04
CA HIS A 131 23.65 3.68 -0.36
C HIS A 131 23.05 4.33 0.90
N LEU A 132 22.61 3.55 1.89
CA LEU A 132 22.18 4.06 3.20
C LEU A 132 23.29 4.86 3.90
N ALA A 133 24.53 4.33 3.90
CA ALA A 133 25.67 5.04 4.47
C ALA A 133 25.90 6.41 3.80
N HIS A 134 25.75 6.46 2.47
CA HIS A 134 25.84 7.72 1.73
C HIS A 134 24.69 8.68 2.05
N MET A 135 23.44 8.19 2.08
CA MET A 135 22.25 9.01 2.33
C MET A 135 22.21 9.55 3.77
N TRP A 136 22.53 8.71 4.74
CA TRP A 136 22.46 9.09 6.17
C TRP A 136 23.77 9.70 6.67
N LYS A 137 24.88 9.55 5.94
CA LYS A 137 26.24 9.99 6.32
C LYS A 137 26.71 9.37 7.63
N VAL A 138 26.42 8.09 7.81
CA VAL A 138 26.81 7.26 8.96
C VAL A 138 27.34 5.92 8.46
N SER A 139 28.13 5.23 9.28
CA SER A 139 28.50 3.83 9.01
C SER A 139 27.29 2.92 9.18
N THR A 140 27.11 1.97 8.28
CA THR A 140 26.04 0.95 8.39
C THR A 140 26.55 -0.40 8.87
N GLN A 141 27.81 -0.46 9.39
CA GLN A 141 28.42 -1.71 9.86
C GLN A 141 27.71 -2.31 11.08
N SER A 142 27.23 -1.44 11.98
CA SER A 142 26.50 -1.82 13.19
C SER A 142 25.01 -2.13 12.95
N TRP A 143 24.54 -2.00 11.72
CA TRP A 143 23.13 -2.17 11.40
C TRP A 143 22.79 -3.63 11.18
N ASP A 144 21.65 -4.08 11.69
CA ASP A 144 21.11 -5.41 11.48
C ASP A 144 19.99 -5.36 10.46
N LEU A 145 19.98 -6.25 9.48
CA LEU A 145 18.82 -6.45 8.62
C LEU A 145 17.73 -7.17 9.43
N VAL A 146 16.64 -6.47 9.70
CA VAL A 146 15.48 -7.03 10.42
C VAL A 146 14.58 -7.81 9.47
N SER A 147 14.28 -7.23 8.31
CA SER A 147 13.40 -7.86 7.32
C SER A 147 13.50 -7.20 5.95
N LYS A 148 13.14 -7.99 4.92
CA LYS A 148 12.99 -7.56 3.53
C LYS A 148 11.63 -8.02 3.02
N TYR A 149 10.85 -7.11 2.46
CA TYR A 149 9.55 -7.41 1.86
C TYR A 149 9.55 -7.03 0.38
N GLU A 150 9.39 -8.01 -0.48
CA GLU A 150 9.23 -7.81 -1.92
C GLU A 150 7.74 -7.73 -2.25
N ILE A 151 7.28 -6.55 -2.65
CA ILE A 151 5.88 -6.27 -2.96
C ILE A 151 5.74 -6.20 -4.47
N LYS A 152 5.29 -7.28 -5.07
CA LYS A 152 5.19 -7.42 -6.54
C LYS A 152 4.12 -6.51 -7.16
N GLN A 153 3.12 -6.13 -6.39
CA GLN A 153 1.97 -5.31 -6.79
C GLN A 153 1.78 -4.19 -5.76
N SER A 154 2.74 -3.27 -5.74
CA SER A 154 2.82 -2.21 -4.74
C SER A 154 1.82 -1.09 -5.01
N LEU A 155 1.77 -0.60 -6.24
CA LEU A 155 0.89 0.48 -6.66
C LEU A 155 0.48 0.27 -8.13
N PRO A 156 -0.74 0.65 -8.53
CA PRO A 156 -1.11 0.68 -9.94
C PRO A 156 -0.20 1.66 -10.70
N LEU A 157 0.21 1.25 -11.90
CA LEU A 157 0.94 2.13 -12.80
C LEU A 157 -0.03 3.18 -13.35
N HIS A 158 0.26 4.44 -13.10
CA HIS A 158 -0.46 5.56 -13.68
C HIS A 158 0.31 6.12 -14.86
N GLU A 159 -0.22 5.99 -16.05
CA GLU A 159 0.42 6.50 -17.27
C GLU A 159 0.15 8.01 -17.41
N VAL A 160 1.11 8.74 -18.01
CA VAL A 160 1.05 10.21 -18.14
C VAL A 160 -0.22 10.72 -18.84
N SER A 161 -0.79 9.92 -19.73
CA SER A 161 -2.00 10.27 -20.48
C SER A 161 -3.31 9.90 -19.77
N GLN A 162 -3.24 9.19 -18.65
CA GLN A 162 -4.44 8.79 -17.93
C GLN A 162 -4.99 9.94 -17.09
N PRO A 163 -6.33 10.10 -17.02
CA PRO A 163 -6.93 11.05 -16.11
C PRO A 163 -6.64 10.64 -14.66
N LEU A 164 -6.43 11.64 -13.78
CA LEU A 164 -6.18 11.38 -12.35
C LEU A 164 -7.33 10.64 -11.67
N GLU A 165 -8.53 10.73 -12.19
CA GLU A 165 -9.70 10.05 -11.68
C GLU A 165 -10.43 9.31 -12.83
N SER A 166 -10.80 8.07 -12.54
CA SER A 166 -11.63 7.25 -13.44
C SER A 166 -13.02 7.03 -12.84
N SER A 167 -14.03 6.73 -13.67
CA SER A 167 -15.37 6.42 -13.17
C SER A 167 -15.32 5.31 -12.13
N VAL A 168 -16.02 5.49 -11.01
CA VAL A 168 -16.21 4.46 -9.99
C VAL A 168 -17.42 3.57 -10.29
N LYS A 169 -18.40 4.05 -11.07
CA LYS A 169 -19.55 3.25 -11.52
C LYS A 169 -19.13 2.37 -12.70
N VAL A 170 -19.31 1.07 -12.57
CA VAL A 170 -19.03 0.07 -13.62
C VAL A 170 -20.29 -0.23 -14.43
N ARG A 171 -21.40 -0.43 -13.75
CA ARG A 171 -22.77 -0.59 -14.29
C ARG A 171 -23.76 -0.29 -13.16
N ASP A 172 -25.06 -0.40 -13.45
CA ASP A 172 -26.07 -0.16 -12.42
C ASP A 172 -25.84 -1.07 -11.21
N ASN A 173 -25.87 -0.46 -10.03
CA ASN A 173 -25.65 -1.10 -8.73
C ASN A 173 -24.31 -1.83 -8.55
N LEU A 174 -23.32 -1.62 -9.45
CA LEU A 174 -21.96 -2.13 -9.30
C LEU A 174 -20.93 -1.01 -9.38
N PHE A 175 -20.17 -0.86 -8.30
CA PHE A 175 -19.12 0.14 -8.18
C PHE A 175 -17.76 -0.53 -7.99
N LEU A 176 -16.73 0.12 -8.49
CA LEU A 176 -15.33 -0.28 -8.35
C LEU A 176 -14.56 0.88 -7.74
N ILE A 177 -13.96 0.64 -6.58
CA ILE A 177 -13.18 1.63 -5.85
C ILE A 177 -11.78 1.09 -5.55
N GLY A 178 -10.85 2.00 -5.26
CA GLY A 178 -9.46 1.70 -4.97
C GLY A 178 -8.56 2.80 -5.52
N ASP A 179 -7.28 2.70 -5.24
CA ASP A 179 -6.25 3.62 -5.71
C ASP A 179 -6.06 3.63 -7.24
N HIS A 180 -6.47 2.57 -7.92
CA HIS A 180 -6.49 2.47 -9.39
C HIS A 180 -7.65 3.25 -10.05
N ARG A 181 -8.56 3.83 -9.25
CA ARG A 181 -9.65 4.70 -9.73
C ARG A 181 -9.40 6.18 -9.42
N GLY A 182 -8.23 6.47 -8.86
CA GLY A 182 -7.76 7.80 -8.53
C GLY A 182 -6.23 7.86 -8.59
N THR A 183 -5.62 8.71 -7.78
CA THR A 183 -4.16 8.70 -7.62
C THR A 183 -3.70 7.41 -6.92
N PRO A 184 -2.58 6.77 -7.34
CA PRO A 184 -2.04 5.57 -6.69
C PRO A 184 -1.57 5.84 -5.26
N SER A 185 -2.48 5.88 -4.32
CA SER A 185 -2.23 6.20 -2.91
C SER A 185 -3.42 5.82 -2.02
N GLN A 186 -3.19 5.74 -0.71
CA GLN A 186 -4.28 5.59 0.27
C GLN A 186 -5.34 6.71 0.13
N GLN A 187 -4.90 7.94 -0.12
CA GLN A 187 -5.81 9.07 -0.30
C GLN A 187 -6.67 8.92 -1.56
N GLY A 188 -6.08 8.45 -2.66
CA GLY A 188 -6.83 8.14 -3.89
C GLY A 188 -7.85 7.04 -3.69
N ALA A 189 -7.49 5.98 -2.96
CA ALA A 189 -8.40 4.90 -2.60
C ALA A 189 -9.60 5.43 -1.78
N MET A 190 -9.35 6.22 -0.72
CA MET A 190 -10.41 6.84 0.09
C MET A 190 -11.31 7.78 -0.71
N ASN A 191 -10.71 8.62 -1.58
CA ASN A 191 -11.47 9.53 -2.44
C ASN A 191 -12.37 8.75 -3.42
N SER A 192 -11.91 7.63 -3.95
CA SER A 192 -12.73 6.77 -4.81
C SER A 192 -13.94 6.20 -4.07
N GLY A 193 -13.76 5.81 -2.80
CA GLY A 193 -14.84 5.35 -1.92
C GLY A 193 -15.89 6.45 -1.67
N ARG A 194 -15.44 7.66 -1.35
CA ARG A 194 -16.34 8.82 -1.19
C ARG A 194 -17.16 9.09 -2.45
N ARG A 195 -16.50 9.10 -3.63
CA ARG A 195 -17.19 9.30 -4.92
C ARG A 195 -18.23 8.21 -5.24
N ALA A 196 -17.97 6.97 -4.82
CA ALA A 196 -18.96 5.90 -4.96
C ALA A 196 -20.16 6.13 -4.04
N ALA A 197 -19.94 6.47 -2.77
CA ALA A 197 -21.01 6.76 -1.82
C ALA A 197 -21.91 7.91 -2.28
N GLU A 198 -21.35 8.97 -2.88
CA GLU A 198 -22.10 10.10 -3.44
C GLU A 198 -22.99 9.72 -4.66
N GLN A 199 -22.75 8.57 -5.30
CA GLN A 199 -23.51 8.09 -6.46
C GLN A 199 -24.53 6.97 -6.12
N ILE A 200 -24.55 6.51 -4.87
CA ILE A 200 -25.45 5.43 -4.39
C ILE A 200 -26.77 6.00 -3.82
N ASN A 201 -27.19 7.16 -4.18
CA ASN A 201 -28.44 7.78 -3.69
C ASN A 201 -29.67 7.29 -4.45
#